data_b5bca0ed82df23b10878105d45d375bf
#
_entry.id   b5bca0ed82df23b10878105d45d375bf
#
_cell.length_a   1.000
_cell.length_b   1.000
_cell.length_c   1.000
_cell.angle_alpha   90.00
_cell.angle_beta   90.00
_cell.angle_gamma   90.00
#
_symmetry.space_group_name_H-M   'P 1'
#
loop_
_entity.id
_entity.type
_entity.pdbx_description
1 polymer ?
#
loop_
_entity_poly.entity_id
_entity_poly.type
_entity_poly.pdbx_seq_one_letter_code
_entity_poly.pdbx_strand_id
1 'polypeptide(L)'
;MMAKSAKVVLVLVLICLVCTLLLAVAKDLFAVSDETKFNRSMAKIYQGFEKAEDIDVVEDPDIPAFGEIKSVVKATDGGYVVEVVGNGGYKNGNVTLYVAFSANKLIKGWSIKDSVNQSFVSKITDRYQKTWYIPENETDYTLPDEYPLGNNKATGATYTSTAVNNAINTAVYYAKHHLFA
;
A
#
# COMPACT_ATOMS: atom_id res chain seq x y z
N MET A 1 32.94 19.55 45.47
CA MET A 1 31.62 18.93 45.06
C MET A 1 31.38 18.95 43.57
N MET A 2 31.73 19.96 42.83
CA MET A 2 31.53 20.05 41.37
C MET A 2 32.17 18.91 40.54
N ALA A 3 33.34 18.38 40.91
CA ALA A 3 34.01 17.33 40.14
C ALA A 3 33.27 15.98 40.10
N LYS A 4 32.48 15.63 41.14
CA LYS A 4 31.68 14.38 41.13
C LYS A 4 30.44 14.52 40.24
N SER A 5 29.77 15.67 40.28
CA SER A 5 28.60 15.95 39.43
C SER A 5 28.98 16.00 37.97
N ALA A 6 30.13 16.60 37.60
CA ALA A 6 30.61 16.64 36.25
C ALA A 6 30.92 15.25 35.69
N LYS A 7 31.47 14.33 36.48
CA LYS A 7 31.72 12.95 36.07
C LYS A 7 30.42 12.21 35.78
N VAL A 8 29.40 12.39 36.63
CA VAL A 8 28.07 11.74 36.43
C VAL A 8 27.40 12.24 35.17
N VAL A 9 27.43 13.55 34.90
CA VAL A 9 26.89 14.14 33.69
C VAL A 9 27.63 13.62 32.45
N LEU A 10 28.97 13.55 32.51
CA LEU A 10 29.76 13.03 31.40
C LEU A 10 29.44 11.56 31.06
N VAL A 11 29.31 10.72 32.08
CA VAL A 11 28.90 9.31 31.91
C VAL A 11 27.51 9.22 31.31
N LEU A 12 26.55 10.02 31.77
CA LEU A 12 25.20 10.04 31.22
C LEU A 12 25.17 10.43 29.77
N VAL A 13 25.90 11.48 29.38
CA VAL A 13 26.04 11.93 27.99
C VAL A 13 26.65 10.81 27.12
N LEU A 14 27.67 10.13 27.62
CA LEU A 14 28.33 9.04 26.89
C LEU A 14 27.38 7.85 26.68
N ILE A 15 26.58 7.48 27.67
CA ILE A 15 25.55 6.44 27.55
C ILE A 15 24.51 6.85 26.50
N CYS A 16 23.98 8.07 26.55
CA CYS A 16 23.03 8.56 25.57
C CYS A 16 23.60 8.54 24.15
N LEU A 17 24.86 8.92 23.97
CA LEU A 17 25.55 8.89 22.69
C LEU A 17 25.68 7.46 22.13
N VAL A 18 26.10 6.51 22.97
CA VAL A 18 26.18 5.10 22.61
C VAL A 18 24.79 4.53 22.24
N CYS A 19 23.76 4.82 23.04
CA CYS A 19 22.40 4.36 22.77
C CYS A 19 21.85 4.94 21.46
N THR A 20 22.06 6.23 21.18
CA THR A 20 21.61 6.85 19.92
C THR A 20 22.35 6.27 18.71
N LEU A 21 23.63 5.99 18.83
CA LEU A 21 24.44 5.39 17.77
C LEU A 21 24.00 3.94 17.50
N LEU A 22 23.74 3.16 18.54
CA LEU A 22 23.19 1.79 18.42
C LEU A 22 21.80 1.79 17.78
N LEU A 23 20.92 2.73 18.14
CA LEU A 23 19.61 2.86 17.53
C LEU A 23 19.67 3.26 16.06
N ALA A 24 20.60 4.15 15.68
CA ALA A 24 20.81 4.54 14.30
C ALA A 24 21.27 3.35 13.44
N VAL A 25 22.27 2.60 13.92
CA VAL A 25 22.73 1.38 13.22
C VAL A 25 21.63 0.30 13.17
N ALA A 26 20.90 0.10 14.26
CA ALA A 26 19.81 -0.87 14.32
C ALA A 26 18.69 -0.51 13.32
N LYS A 27 18.35 0.76 13.16
CA LYS A 27 17.35 1.21 12.19
C LYS A 27 17.71 0.77 10.76
N ASP A 28 18.97 0.94 10.36
CA ASP A 28 19.40 0.59 9.00
C ASP A 28 19.50 -0.93 8.81
N LEU A 29 19.97 -1.67 9.84
CA LEU A 29 20.05 -3.14 9.81
C LEU A 29 18.67 -3.82 9.79
N PHE A 30 17.67 -3.23 10.45
CA PHE A 30 16.30 -3.79 10.53
C PHE A 30 15.33 -3.13 9.56
N ALA A 31 15.78 -2.20 8.72
CA ALA A 31 14.95 -1.63 7.67
C ALA A 31 14.55 -2.72 6.67
N VAL A 32 13.26 -3.00 6.61
CA VAL A 32 12.72 -3.93 5.62
C VAL A 32 12.73 -3.21 4.27
N SER A 33 13.47 -3.75 3.29
CA SER A 33 13.53 -3.19 1.94
C SER A 33 12.15 -3.16 1.28
N ASP A 34 11.93 -2.20 0.38
CA ASP A 34 10.66 -2.09 -0.34
C ASP A 34 10.39 -3.32 -1.20
N GLU A 35 11.44 -3.95 -1.74
CA GLU A 35 11.34 -5.22 -2.43
C GLU A 35 10.82 -6.35 -1.51
N THR A 36 11.32 -6.43 -0.28
CA THR A 36 10.82 -7.43 0.69
C THR A 36 9.36 -7.17 1.05
N LYS A 37 8.95 -5.90 1.20
CA LYS A 37 7.55 -5.53 1.45
C LYS A 37 6.67 -5.89 0.26
N PHE A 38 7.14 -5.60 -0.95
CA PHE A 38 6.46 -5.95 -2.19
C PHE A 38 6.25 -7.47 -2.28
N ASN A 39 7.31 -8.26 -2.14
CA ASN A 39 7.24 -9.72 -2.21
C ASN A 39 6.32 -10.32 -1.14
N ARG A 40 6.32 -9.79 0.08
CA ARG A 40 5.37 -10.20 1.14
C ARG A 40 3.92 -9.87 0.78
N SER A 41 3.69 -8.74 0.13
CA SER A 41 2.36 -8.34 -0.34
C SER A 41 1.89 -9.27 -1.46
N MET A 42 2.77 -9.55 -2.42
CA MET A 42 2.45 -10.44 -3.54
C MET A 42 2.12 -11.87 -3.07
N ALA A 43 2.87 -12.40 -2.11
CA ALA A 43 2.56 -13.70 -1.52
C ALA A 43 1.13 -13.80 -0.93
N LYS A 44 0.54 -12.67 -0.54
CA LYS A 44 -0.82 -12.61 0.02
C LYS A 44 -1.90 -12.42 -1.05
N ILE A 45 -1.64 -11.56 -2.05
CA ILE A 45 -2.66 -11.07 -2.98
C ILE A 45 -2.52 -11.64 -4.39
N TYR A 46 -1.35 -12.17 -4.73
CA TYR A 46 -1.07 -12.73 -6.05
C TYR A 46 -0.20 -13.98 -5.93
N GLN A 47 -0.77 -15.08 -5.52
CA GLN A 47 -0.02 -16.34 -5.40
C GLN A 47 0.60 -16.74 -6.74
N GLY A 48 1.90 -17.03 -6.73
CA GLY A 48 2.67 -17.37 -7.95
C GLY A 48 3.08 -16.15 -8.78
N PHE A 49 3.02 -14.94 -8.22
CA PHE A 49 3.49 -13.74 -8.91
C PHE A 49 4.98 -13.85 -9.25
N GLU A 50 5.28 -13.66 -10.53
CA GLU A 50 6.63 -13.47 -11.05
C GLU A 50 6.66 -12.21 -11.89
N LYS A 51 7.56 -11.29 -11.56
CA LYS A 51 7.70 -10.02 -12.28
C LYS A 51 8.28 -10.26 -13.68
N ALA A 52 7.60 -9.79 -14.72
CA ALA A 52 8.10 -9.77 -16.07
C ALA A 52 8.84 -8.45 -16.38
N GLU A 53 8.14 -7.32 -16.21
CA GLU A 53 8.66 -5.99 -16.55
C GLU A 53 7.96 -4.89 -15.75
N ASP A 54 8.62 -3.72 -15.63
CA ASP A 54 7.99 -2.49 -15.17
C ASP A 54 7.33 -1.82 -16.37
N ILE A 55 6.13 -1.29 -16.19
CA ILE A 55 5.38 -0.56 -17.21
C ILE A 55 5.43 0.92 -16.86
N ASP A 56 5.76 1.76 -17.83
CA ASP A 56 5.71 3.20 -17.67
C ASP A 56 4.28 3.66 -17.39
N VAL A 57 4.13 4.48 -16.37
CA VAL A 57 2.82 5.03 -16.01
C VAL A 57 2.41 6.08 -17.05
N VAL A 58 1.27 5.88 -17.68
CA VAL A 58 0.68 6.86 -18.60
C VAL A 58 0.03 7.97 -17.79
N GLU A 59 0.40 9.21 -18.06
CA GLU A 59 -0.30 10.36 -17.51
C GLU A 59 -1.68 10.49 -18.15
N ASP A 60 -2.71 10.49 -17.32
CA ASP A 60 -4.10 10.58 -17.75
C ASP A 60 -4.79 11.69 -16.93
N PRO A 61 -5.21 12.80 -17.57
CA PRO A 61 -5.90 13.89 -16.89
C PRO A 61 -7.28 13.48 -16.36
N ASP A 62 -7.85 12.40 -16.86
CA ASP A 62 -9.16 11.90 -16.44
C ASP A 62 -9.05 10.91 -15.26
N ILE A 63 -7.83 10.61 -14.79
CA ILE A 63 -7.65 9.86 -13.53
C ILE A 63 -8.38 10.60 -12.40
N PRO A 64 -9.19 9.89 -11.62
CA PRO A 64 -9.93 10.51 -10.51
C PRO A 64 -9.02 11.32 -9.58
N ALA A 65 -9.38 12.57 -9.33
CA ALA A 65 -8.58 13.52 -8.52
C ALA A 65 -8.30 13.05 -7.08
N PHE A 66 -8.95 11.99 -6.62
CA PHE A 66 -8.75 11.38 -5.31
C PHE A 66 -7.74 10.23 -5.31
N GLY A 67 -7.08 9.94 -6.43
CA GLY A 67 -6.07 8.89 -6.54
C GLY A 67 -4.89 9.28 -7.42
N GLU A 68 -3.80 8.51 -7.31
CA GLU A 68 -2.58 8.69 -8.10
C GLU A 68 -1.91 7.33 -8.33
N ILE A 69 -1.57 7.01 -9.58
CA ILE A 69 -0.80 5.81 -9.91
C ILE A 69 0.68 6.11 -9.71
N LYS A 70 1.38 5.25 -8.96
CA LYS A 70 2.82 5.40 -8.68
C LYS A 70 3.68 4.51 -9.56
N SER A 71 3.28 3.27 -9.74
CA SER A 71 4.00 2.30 -10.56
C SER A 71 3.08 1.20 -11.02
N VAL A 72 3.47 0.56 -12.12
CA VAL A 72 2.80 -0.60 -12.67
C VAL A 72 3.83 -1.68 -12.98
N VAL A 73 3.55 -2.88 -12.57
CA VAL A 73 4.40 -4.06 -12.83
C VAL A 73 3.57 -5.10 -13.54
N LYS A 74 4.08 -5.63 -14.65
CA LYS A 74 3.47 -6.74 -15.37
C LYS A 74 4.01 -8.06 -14.84
N ALA A 75 3.13 -9.02 -14.67
CA ALA A 75 3.47 -10.39 -14.28
C ALA A 75 3.72 -11.27 -15.52
N THR A 76 4.48 -12.36 -15.33
CA THR A 76 4.79 -13.32 -16.42
C THR A 76 3.56 -14.03 -16.96
N ASP A 77 2.51 -14.18 -16.15
CA ASP A 77 1.22 -14.77 -16.55
C ASP A 77 0.28 -13.79 -17.28
N GLY A 78 0.76 -12.54 -17.55
CA GLY A 78 -0.01 -11.49 -18.23
C GLY A 78 -0.89 -10.64 -17.33
N GLY A 79 -0.86 -10.86 -16.02
CA GLY A 79 -1.52 -9.99 -15.05
C GLY A 79 -0.71 -8.74 -14.74
N TYR A 80 -1.25 -7.87 -13.88
CA TYR A 80 -0.63 -6.60 -13.49
C TYR A 80 -0.75 -6.34 -12.00
N VAL A 81 0.23 -5.63 -11.46
CA VAL A 81 0.19 -5.06 -10.11
C VAL A 81 0.35 -3.56 -10.21
N VAL A 82 -0.60 -2.83 -9.68
CA VAL A 82 -0.62 -1.37 -9.68
C VAL A 82 -0.35 -0.87 -8.28
N GLU A 83 0.67 -0.03 -8.12
CA GLU A 83 0.87 0.74 -6.90
C GLU A 83 0.10 2.06 -7.03
N VAL A 84 -0.81 2.29 -6.11
CA VAL A 84 -1.74 3.42 -6.18
C VAL A 84 -1.90 4.09 -4.83
N VAL A 85 -1.96 5.41 -4.84
CA VAL A 85 -2.29 6.23 -3.67
C VAL A 85 -3.76 6.62 -3.72
N GLY A 86 -4.48 6.42 -2.63
CA GLY A 86 -5.84 6.93 -2.45
C GLY A 86 -5.88 8.03 -1.40
N ASN A 87 -6.41 9.17 -1.76
CA ASN A 87 -6.60 10.34 -0.91
C ASN A 87 -7.96 10.32 -0.19
N GLY A 88 -8.23 11.31 0.65
CA GLY A 88 -9.50 11.42 1.38
C GLY A 88 -9.50 10.74 2.74
N GLY A 89 -8.33 10.36 3.23
CA GLY A 89 -8.14 9.87 4.59
C GLY A 89 -8.25 10.96 5.65
N TYR A 90 -8.09 10.58 6.93
CA TYR A 90 -8.14 11.50 8.05
C TYR A 90 -7.07 12.59 7.95
N LYS A 91 -7.42 13.86 8.23
CA LYS A 91 -6.53 15.03 8.14
C LYS A 91 -5.78 15.11 6.79
N ASN A 92 -6.50 14.92 5.70
CA ASN A 92 -5.92 14.90 4.34
C ASN A 92 -4.81 13.85 4.16
N GLY A 93 -4.81 12.81 4.98
CA GLY A 93 -3.90 11.68 4.81
C GLY A 93 -4.34 10.77 3.67
N ASN A 94 -3.48 9.82 3.35
CA ASN A 94 -3.68 8.88 2.25
C ASN A 94 -3.30 7.45 2.63
N VAL A 95 -3.62 6.54 1.75
CA VAL A 95 -3.20 5.13 1.84
C VAL A 95 -2.59 4.73 0.51
N THR A 96 -1.43 4.10 0.54
CA THR A 96 -0.81 3.49 -0.64
C THR A 96 -1.11 2.01 -0.66
N LEU A 97 -1.65 1.53 -1.76
CA LEU A 97 -2.01 0.12 -1.97
C LEU A 97 -1.22 -0.50 -3.11
N TYR A 98 -1.04 -1.81 -3.03
CA TYR A 98 -0.87 -2.67 -4.20
C TYR A 98 -2.23 -3.27 -4.55
N VAL A 99 -2.63 -3.14 -5.82
CA VAL A 99 -3.83 -3.77 -6.37
C VAL A 99 -3.39 -4.70 -7.49
N ALA A 100 -3.73 -5.97 -7.38
CA ALA A 100 -3.34 -7.01 -8.32
C ALA A 100 -4.50 -7.39 -9.24
N PHE A 101 -4.22 -7.49 -10.52
CA PHE A 101 -5.15 -7.89 -11.56
C PHE A 101 -4.63 -9.14 -12.28
N SER A 102 -5.49 -10.10 -12.57
CA SER A 102 -5.17 -11.25 -13.43
C SER A 102 -5.18 -10.86 -14.90
N ALA A 103 -4.59 -11.70 -15.76
CA ALA A 103 -4.69 -11.58 -17.20
C ALA A 103 -6.15 -11.59 -17.72
N ASN A 104 -7.06 -12.22 -16.98
CA ASN A 104 -8.48 -12.27 -17.30
C ASN A 104 -9.28 -11.05 -16.81
N LYS A 105 -8.58 -9.95 -16.49
CA LYS A 105 -9.19 -8.68 -16.04
C LYS A 105 -9.92 -8.79 -14.68
N LEU A 106 -9.49 -9.69 -13.79
CA LEU A 106 -10.06 -9.86 -12.45
C LEU A 106 -9.17 -9.18 -11.40
N ILE A 107 -9.78 -8.59 -10.37
CA ILE A 107 -9.04 -8.16 -9.18
C ILE A 107 -8.68 -9.40 -8.37
N LYS A 108 -7.40 -9.77 -8.32
CA LYS A 108 -6.90 -10.91 -7.53
C LYS A 108 -6.82 -10.59 -6.05
N GLY A 109 -6.51 -9.34 -5.73
CA GLY A 109 -6.37 -8.90 -4.35
C GLY A 109 -5.80 -7.50 -4.25
N TRP A 110 -5.78 -6.99 -3.03
CA TRP A 110 -5.12 -5.74 -2.71
C TRP A 110 -4.49 -5.80 -1.32
N SER A 111 -3.45 -5.02 -1.08
CA SER A 111 -2.80 -4.90 0.22
C SER A 111 -2.30 -3.49 0.46
N ILE A 112 -2.28 -3.10 1.73
CA ILE A 112 -1.76 -1.80 2.15
C ILE A 112 -0.23 -1.87 2.18
N LYS A 113 0.43 -1.00 1.41
CA LYS A 113 1.88 -0.78 1.43
C LYS A 113 2.25 0.20 2.52
N ASP A 114 1.56 1.35 2.56
CA ASP A 114 1.86 2.46 3.47
C ASP A 114 0.62 3.32 3.73
N SER A 115 0.71 4.18 4.74
CA SER A 115 -0.36 5.11 5.08
C SER A 115 0.17 6.35 5.79
N VAL A 116 -0.39 7.51 5.44
CA VAL A 116 -0.05 8.79 6.05
C VAL A 116 -1.25 9.31 6.84
N ASN A 117 -1.04 9.68 8.10
CA ASN A 117 -2.08 10.22 9.01
C ASN A 117 -3.28 9.27 9.22
N GLN A 118 -3.10 7.95 9.05
CA GLN A 118 -4.17 6.96 9.21
C GLN A 118 -3.99 6.14 10.50
N SER A 119 -4.54 6.61 11.61
CA SER A 119 -4.44 5.92 12.91
C SER A 119 -5.19 4.58 12.97
N PHE A 120 -6.15 4.35 12.07
CA PHE A 120 -7.03 3.18 12.09
C PHE A 120 -6.77 2.17 10.97
N VAL A 121 -5.59 2.21 10.36
CA VAL A 121 -5.17 1.21 9.34
C VAL A 121 -5.28 -0.23 9.89
N SER A 122 -4.94 -0.43 11.15
CA SER A 122 -5.05 -1.75 11.80
C SER A 122 -6.47 -2.31 11.87
N LYS A 123 -7.50 -1.48 11.67
CA LYS A 123 -8.89 -1.93 11.56
C LYS A 123 -9.24 -2.45 10.17
N ILE A 124 -8.44 -2.15 9.17
CA ILE A 124 -8.53 -2.75 7.83
C ILE A 124 -7.78 -4.09 7.90
N THR A 125 -8.48 -5.11 8.37
CA THR A 125 -7.92 -6.45 8.62
C THR A 125 -7.74 -7.25 7.33
N ASP A 126 -6.99 -8.36 7.41
CA ASP A 126 -6.84 -9.32 6.30
C ASP A 126 -8.20 -9.85 5.79
N ARG A 127 -9.23 -9.89 6.65
CA ARG A 127 -10.59 -10.23 6.24
C ARG A 127 -11.13 -9.26 5.20
N TYR A 128 -11.00 -7.95 5.43
CA TYR A 128 -11.45 -6.94 4.48
C TYR A 128 -10.60 -6.94 3.21
N GLN A 129 -9.30 -7.13 3.33
CA GLN A 129 -8.40 -7.26 2.18
C GLN A 129 -8.78 -8.45 1.28
N LYS A 130 -9.33 -9.52 1.85
CA LYS A 130 -9.79 -10.70 1.11
C LYS A 130 -11.20 -10.59 0.53
N THR A 131 -12.05 -9.74 1.10
CA THR A 131 -13.49 -9.71 0.74
C THR A 131 -13.90 -8.44 0.01
N TRP A 132 -13.17 -7.32 0.20
CA TRP A 132 -13.50 -6.10 -0.49
C TRP A 132 -13.01 -6.14 -1.94
N TYR A 133 -13.93 -5.97 -2.87
CA TYR A 133 -13.67 -5.95 -4.31
C TYR A 133 -13.07 -7.24 -4.89
N ILE A 134 -13.06 -8.32 -4.12
CA ILE A 134 -12.64 -9.64 -4.58
C ILE A 134 -13.89 -10.51 -4.62
N PRO A 135 -14.22 -11.12 -5.75
CA PRO A 135 -15.38 -12.01 -5.86
C PRO A 135 -15.17 -13.28 -5.06
N GLU A 136 -16.24 -13.82 -4.49
CA GLU A 136 -16.22 -15.10 -3.78
C GLU A 136 -15.87 -16.28 -4.70
N ASN A 137 -16.14 -16.12 -6.01
CA ASN A 137 -15.78 -17.10 -7.05
C ASN A 137 -15.00 -16.38 -8.16
N GLU A 138 -13.75 -16.74 -8.32
CA GLU A 138 -12.80 -16.10 -9.26
C GLU A 138 -13.21 -16.15 -10.76
N THR A 139 -14.27 -16.88 -11.11
CA THR A 139 -14.62 -17.18 -12.50
C THR A 139 -15.46 -16.12 -13.19
N ASP A 140 -16.13 -15.22 -12.47
CA ASP A 140 -17.19 -14.38 -13.06
C ASP A 140 -16.98 -12.84 -12.89
N TYR A 141 -15.87 -12.39 -12.30
CA TYR A 141 -15.69 -10.97 -12.03
C TYR A 141 -14.75 -10.31 -13.03
N THR A 142 -15.31 -9.81 -14.10
CA THR A 142 -14.63 -8.86 -14.99
C THR A 142 -14.55 -7.48 -14.33
N LEU A 143 -13.56 -6.66 -14.71
CA LEU A 143 -13.53 -5.25 -14.30
C LEU A 143 -14.89 -4.63 -14.60
N PRO A 144 -15.55 -4.02 -13.61
CA PRO A 144 -16.90 -3.53 -13.79
C PRO A 144 -16.95 -2.42 -14.83
N ASP A 145 -18.05 -2.38 -15.59
CA ASP A 145 -18.26 -1.34 -16.61
C ASP A 145 -18.52 0.02 -15.99
N GLU A 146 -19.06 0.04 -14.77
CA GLU A 146 -19.39 1.28 -14.07
C GLU A 146 -18.34 1.62 -13.00
N TYR A 147 -18.00 2.89 -12.93
CA TYR A 147 -17.13 3.51 -11.95
C TYR A 147 -17.90 4.65 -11.24
N PRO A 148 -17.75 4.86 -9.92
CA PRO A 148 -16.88 4.13 -9.00
C PRO A 148 -17.48 2.79 -8.53
N LEU A 149 -16.60 1.83 -8.25
CA LEU A 149 -16.96 0.64 -7.49
C LEU A 149 -17.54 1.04 -6.13
N GLY A 150 -18.31 0.16 -5.52
CA GLY A 150 -18.98 0.40 -4.24
C GLY A 150 -18.13 1.13 -3.18
N ASN A 151 -18.73 1.44 -2.08
CA ASN A 151 -18.11 2.20 -0.98
C ASN A 151 -18.08 1.31 0.28
N ASN A 152 -17.08 0.46 0.38
CA ASN A 152 -16.89 -0.41 1.54
C ASN A 152 -16.41 0.38 2.76
N LYS A 153 -16.85 0.01 3.94
CA LYS A 153 -16.49 0.69 5.20
C LYS A 153 -16.17 -0.31 6.30
N ALA A 154 -15.02 -0.16 6.91
CA ALA A 154 -14.70 -0.84 8.17
C ALA A 154 -15.24 -0.04 9.35
N THR A 155 -15.88 -0.72 10.31
CA THR A 155 -16.44 -0.08 11.51
C THR A 155 -15.38 0.69 12.28
N GLY A 156 -15.62 1.97 12.50
CA GLY A 156 -14.71 2.88 13.21
C GLY A 156 -13.45 3.28 12.43
N ALA A 157 -13.39 3.03 11.12
CA ALA A 157 -12.29 3.43 10.25
C ALA A 157 -12.78 4.09 8.93
N THR A 158 -13.82 4.90 9.01
CA THR A 158 -14.50 5.49 7.84
C THR A 158 -13.54 6.24 6.91
N TYR A 159 -12.71 7.13 7.45
CA TYR A 159 -11.76 7.90 6.63
C TYR A 159 -10.70 7.01 5.98
N THR A 160 -10.14 6.06 6.71
CA THR A 160 -9.19 5.10 6.15
C THR A 160 -9.84 4.23 5.05
N SER A 161 -11.10 3.81 5.28
CA SER A 161 -11.88 3.09 4.26
C SER A 161 -12.12 3.93 3.01
N THR A 162 -12.38 5.24 3.16
CA THR A 162 -12.52 6.16 2.02
C THR A 162 -11.23 6.21 1.20
N ALA A 163 -10.08 6.37 1.84
CA ALA A 163 -8.80 6.38 1.13
C ALA A 163 -8.52 5.04 0.42
N VAL A 164 -8.84 3.91 1.05
CA VAL A 164 -8.72 2.58 0.41
C VAL A 164 -9.64 2.45 -0.79
N ASN A 165 -10.92 2.84 -0.67
CA ASN A 165 -11.86 2.81 -1.79
C ASN A 165 -11.38 3.70 -2.95
N ASN A 166 -10.88 4.89 -2.65
CA ASN A 166 -10.35 5.81 -3.64
C ASN A 166 -9.15 5.21 -4.38
N ALA A 167 -8.23 4.57 -3.66
CA ALA A 167 -7.09 3.89 -4.27
C ALA A 167 -7.54 2.76 -5.20
N ILE A 168 -8.43 1.87 -4.73
CA ILE A 168 -8.91 0.73 -5.53
C ILE A 168 -9.65 1.23 -6.78
N ASN A 169 -10.51 2.23 -6.63
CA ASN A 169 -11.24 2.82 -7.75
C ASN A 169 -10.29 3.43 -8.79
N THR A 170 -9.25 4.13 -8.35
CA THR A 170 -8.23 4.69 -9.26
C THR A 170 -7.47 3.59 -9.99
N ALA A 171 -7.07 2.51 -9.28
CA ALA A 171 -6.39 1.38 -9.91
C ALA A 171 -7.27 0.66 -10.93
N VAL A 172 -8.57 0.48 -10.64
CA VAL A 172 -9.54 -0.14 -11.56
C VAL A 172 -9.76 0.73 -12.80
N TYR A 173 -9.92 2.04 -12.61
CA TYR A 173 -10.02 2.99 -13.71
C TYR A 173 -8.80 2.86 -14.64
N TYR A 174 -7.60 2.93 -14.06
CA TYR A 174 -6.35 2.85 -14.81
C TYR A 174 -6.20 1.49 -15.53
N ALA A 175 -6.49 0.40 -14.84
CA ALA A 175 -6.43 -0.93 -15.44
C ALA A 175 -7.36 -1.06 -16.65
N LYS A 176 -8.58 -0.52 -16.55
CA LYS A 176 -9.57 -0.58 -17.62
C LYS A 176 -9.15 0.23 -18.85
N HIS A 177 -8.59 1.43 -18.64
CA HIS A 177 -8.31 2.36 -19.73
C HIS A 177 -6.91 2.22 -20.33
N HIS A 178 -5.93 1.67 -19.58
CA HIS A 178 -4.53 1.63 -20.01
C HIS A 178 -3.89 0.24 -20.01
N LEU A 179 -4.37 -0.71 -19.17
CA LEU A 179 -3.72 -2.02 -19.10
C LEU A 179 -4.45 -3.09 -19.91
N PHE A 180 -5.77 -2.97 -20.03
CA PHE A 180 -6.64 -3.95 -20.68
C PHE A 180 -7.49 -3.35 -21.82
N ALA A 181 -7.12 -2.14 -22.25
CA ALA A 181 -7.78 -1.48 -23.38
C ALA A 181 -7.56 -2.20 -24.70
#